data_1df14492baa9c1ab1c6439116fd99241
#
_entry.id   1df14492baa9c1ab1c6439116fd99241
#
_cell.length_a   1.000
_cell.length_b   1.000
_cell.length_c   1.000
_cell.angle_alpha   90.00
_cell.angle_beta   90.00
_cell.angle_gamma   90.00
#
_symmetry.space_group_name_H-M   'P 1'
#
loop_
_entity.id
_entity.type
_entity.pdbx_description
1 polymer ?
#
loop_
_entity_poly.entity_id
_entity_poly.type
_entity_poly.pdbx_seq_one_letter_code
_entity_poly.pdbx_strand_id
1 'polypeptide(L)'
;MRLGYKHEKDKIESNRYWNNTILPLLKNGSLEHAVEGTYAYPNRIGLYPGMTCQFFCTFCGRNYNAKYNSTDIAKSFEVFKQVIDQDPKEGEFWQDRFRISGGLEPLTNPYIGKIISYGNSQGFKMQMYTNGYALSQNFLKKQQGILDLEVMRISLYGYDQESYYRVTKNKKSFDIVVKNLKDFCKYVPTTKSKIKLGVNWIILPGHSEDVRSVFEMIKDINSVSDFKISF
;
A
#
# COMPACT_ATOMS: atom_id res chain seq x y z
N MET A 1 15.86 -9.07 -28.34
CA MET A 1 16.77 -9.40 -27.22
C MET A 1 16.19 -10.59 -26.45
N ARG A 2 16.71 -11.81 -26.59
CA ARG A 2 16.24 -12.96 -25.81
C ARG A 2 16.86 -12.87 -24.43
N LEU A 3 16.06 -12.57 -23.40
CA LEU A 3 16.44 -12.73 -22.00
C LEU A 3 16.61 -14.24 -21.75
N GLY A 4 17.86 -14.71 -21.71
CA GLY A 4 18.19 -16.09 -21.37
C GLY A 4 17.99 -16.31 -19.87
N TYR A 5 16.93 -17.02 -19.50
CA TYR A 5 16.71 -17.44 -18.12
C TYR A 5 17.73 -18.53 -17.75
N LYS A 6 18.51 -18.27 -16.70
CA LYS A 6 19.55 -19.22 -16.23
C LYS A 6 19.02 -20.36 -15.34
N HIS A 7 17.81 -20.20 -14.76
CA HIS A 7 17.23 -21.16 -13.82
C HIS A 7 15.71 -21.30 -13.98
N GLU A 8 15.18 -22.45 -13.61
CA GLU A 8 13.74 -22.76 -13.67
C GLU A 8 12.90 -21.86 -12.74
N LYS A 9 13.49 -21.41 -11.61
CA LYS A 9 12.89 -20.38 -10.73
C LYS A 9 12.63 -19.06 -11.47
N ASP A 10 13.54 -18.63 -12.33
CA ASP A 10 13.39 -17.38 -13.10
C ASP A 10 12.22 -17.46 -14.09
N LYS A 11 11.91 -18.67 -14.58
CA LYS A 11 10.74 -18.93 -15.42
C LYS A 11 9.43 -18.78 -14.64
N ILE A 12 9.38 -19.26 -13.40
CA ILE A 12 8.17 -19.21 -12.57
C ILE A 12 7.87 -17.76 -12.17
N GLU A 13 8.88 -16.98 -11.79
CA GLU A 13 8.71 -15.56 -11.43
C GLU A 13 8.36 -14.71 -12.65
N SER A 14 8.97 -14.95 -13.80
CA SER A 14 8.63 -14.23 -15.02
C SER A 14 7.22 -14.56 -15.49
N ASN A 15 6.78 -15.81 -15.37
CA ASN A 15 5.41 -16.21 -15.69
C ASN A 15 4.40 -15.55 -14.75
N ARG A 16 4.72 -15.40 -13.47
CA ARG A 16 3.88 -14.70 -12.50
C ARG A 16 3.75 -13.20 -12.82
N TYR A 17 4.86 -12.54 -13.12
CA TYR A 17 4.85 -11.14 -13.55
C TYR A 17 4.11 -10.96 -14.88
N TRP A 18 4.36 -11.84 -15.84
CA TRP A 18 3.66 -11.86 -17.11
C TRP A 18 2.15 -11.99 -16.92
N ASN A 19 1.70 -13.01 -16.20
CA ASN A 19 0.28 -13.29 -16.00
C ASN A 19 -0.44 -12.20 -15.17
N ASN A 20 0.23 -11.64 -14.17
CA ASN A 20 -0.40 -10.69 -13.25
C ASN A 20 -0.24 -9.21 -13.66
N THR A 21 0.64 -8.91 -14.61
CA THR A 21 0.94 -7.52 -14.99
C THR A 21 0.83 -7.30 -16.47
N ILE A 22 1.58 -8.08 -17.28
CA ILE A 22 1.66 -7.82 -18.73
C ILE A 22 0.43 -8.36 -19.46
N LEU A 23 0.05 -9.61 -19.21
CA LEU A 23 -1.10 -10.21 -19.89
C LEU A 23 -2.42 -9.45 -19.69
N PRO A 24 -2.75 -8.90 -18.50
CA PRO A 24 -3.91 -8.02 -18.36
C PRO A 24 -3.85 -6.76 -19.22
N LEU A 25 -2.66 -6.17 -19.39
CA LEU A 25 -2.47 -4.98 -20.25
C LEU A 25 -2.67 -5.32 -21.74
N LEU A 26 -2.23 -6.51 -22.15
CA LEU A 26 -2.45 -6.99 -23.53
C LEU A 26 -3.93 -7.31 -23.78
N LYS A 27 -4.58 -7.99 -22.85
CA LYS A 27 -5.96 -8.43 -23.00
C LYS A 27 -6.99 -7.30 -23.11
N ASN A 28 -6.70 -6.14 -22.50
CA ASN A 28 -7.62 -4.99 -22.53
C ASN A 28 -7.29 -3.95 -23.60
N GLY A 29 -6.38 -4.25 -24.52
CA GLY A 29 -6.01 -3.36 -25.60
C GLY A 29 -5.19 -2.13 -25.19
N SER A 30 -4.69 -2.04 -23.94
CA SER A 30 -3.95 -0.85 -23.49
C SER A 30 -2.67 -0.58 -24.28
N LEU A 31 -2.00 -1.64 -24.77
CA LEU A 31 -0.79 -1.49 -25.57
C LEU A 31 -1.13 -1.05 -27.00
N GLU A 32 -2.16 -1.61 -27.58
CA GLU A 32 -2.68 -1.23 -28.90
C GLU A 32 -3.07 0.24 -28.89
N HIS A 33 -3.85 0.69 -27.91
CA HIS A 33 -4.19 2.10 -27.73
C HIS A 33 -2.97 3.01 -27.58
N ALA A 34 -1.93 2.56 -26.83
CA ALA A 34 -0.70 3.33 -26.68
C ALA A 34 0.07 3.44 -28.00
N VAL A 35 0.13 2.38 -28.81
CA VAL A 35 0.79 2.36 -30.14
C VAL A 35 0.03 3.23 -31.13
N GLU A 36 -1.29 3.19 -31.12
CA GLU A 36 -2.16 3.92 -32.03
C GLU A 36 -2.39 5.37 -31.63
N GLY A 37 -1.92 5.78 -30.44
CA GLY A 37 -2.18 7.11 -29.88
C GLY A 37 -3.63 7.36 -29.53
N THR A 38 -4.42 6.30 -29.32
CA THR A 38 -5.81 6.36 -28.94
C THR A 38 -6.00 6.30 -27.43
N TYR A 39 -7.19 6.62 -26.93
CA TYR A 39 -7.46 6.62 -25.50
C TYR A 39 -7.88 5.23 -25.01
N ALA A 40 -7.23 4.79 -23.92
CA ALA A 40 -7.72 3.67 -23.12
C ALA A 40 -7.87 4.10 -21.66
N TYR A 41 -8.94 3.68 -20.99
CA TYR A 41 -9.07 3.96 -19.57
C TYR A 41 -8.03 3.18 -18.76
N PRO A 42 -7.33 3.80 -17.81
CA PRO A 42 -6.21 3.16 -17.13
C PRO A 42 -6.65 1.95 -16.29
N ASN A 43 -5.87 0.88 -16.34
CA ASN A 43 -6.11 -0.31 -15.51
C ASN A 43 -5.83 -0.09 -14.03
N ARG A 44 -5.02 0.92 -13.72
CA ARG A 44 -4.64 1.27 -12.34
C ARG A 44 -4.59 2.76 -12.17
N ILE A 45 -5.22 3.23 -11.08
CA ILE A 45 -5.26 4.63 -10.69
C ILE A 45 -4.67 4.73 -9.27
N GLY A 46 -3.60 5.50 -9.14
CA GLY A 46 -3.02 5.83 -7.84
C GLY A 46 -3.73 7.01 -7.21
N LEU A 47 -4.28 6.82 -6.01
CA LEU A 47 -4.82 7.89 -5.19
C LEU A 47 -3.76 8.29 -4.14
N TYR A 48 -3.44 9.58 -4.05
CA TYR A 48 -2.40 10.13 -3.17
C TYR A 48 -3.00 11.06 -2.10
N PRO A 49 -3.78 10.55 -1.14
CA PRO A 49 -4.49 11.37 -0.16
C PRO A 49 -3.59 11.88 0.98
N GLY A 50 -2.35 11.44 1.09
CA GLY A 50 -1.45 11.79 2.19
C GLY A 50 -1.18 13.29 2.28
N MET A 51 -1.23 13.85 3.48
CA MET A 51 -1.07 15.29 3.75
C MET A 51 0.31 15.65 4.30
N THR A 52 0.93 14.72 4.99
CA THR A 52 2.28 14.80 5.56
C THR A 52 2.87 13.41 5.68
N CYS A 53 4.07 13.29 6.22
CA CYS A 53 4.67 12.01 6.56
C CYS A 53 5.52 12.15 7.81
N GLN A 54 5.45 11.17 8.70
CA GLN A 54 6.24 11.14 9.93
C GLN A 54 7.71 10.71 9.67
N PHE A 55 8.01 10.25 8.44
CA PHE A 55 9.31 9.74 8.05
C PHE A 55 9.98 10.64 7.01
N PHE A 56 11.31 10.70 7.09
CA PHE A 56 12.20 11.38 6.16
C PHE A 56 13.12 10.36 5.48
N CYS A 57 12.51 9.34 4.85
CA CYS A 57 13.23 8.21 4.29
C CYS A 57 14.30 8.64 3.29
N THR A 58 15.51 8.12 3.45
CA THR A 58 16.71 8.52 2.70
C THR A 58 16.62 8.31 1.18
N PHE A 59 15.75 7.40 0.74
CA PHE A 59 15.51 7.10 -0.67
C PHE A 59 14.25 7.79 -1.24
N CYS A 60 13.51 8.53 -0.42
CA CYS A 60 12.25 9.15 -0.84
C CYS A 60 12.49 10.50 -1.51
N GLY A 61 12.16 10.59 -2.80
CA GLY A 61 12.29 11.83 -3.59
C GLY A 61 11.17 12.85 -3.39
N ARG A 62 10.35 12.74 -2.34
CA ARG A 62 9.23 13.64 -2.10
C ARG A 62 9.64 15.02 -1.63
N ASN A 63 8.81 16.00 -1.98
CA ASN A 63 8.93 17.34 -1.42
C ASN A 63 8.32 17.36 0.00
N TYR A 64 9.16 17.27 1.02
CA TYR A 64 8.76 17.32 2.42
C TYR A 64 8.22 18.69 2.87
N ASN A 65 8.43 19.72 2.06
CA ASN A 65 7.95 21.07 2.35
C ASN A 65 6.52 21.32 1.84
N ALA A 66 5.91 20.37 1.13
CA ALA A 66 4.53 20.48 0.71
C ALA A 66 3.61 20.61 1.93
N LYS A 67 2.83 21.68 1.96
CA LYS A 67 1.83 21.96 3.01
C LYS A 67 0.47 22.06 2.35
N TYR A 68 -0.50 21.39 2.94
CA TYR A 68 -1.91 21.51 2.56
C TYR A 68 -2.62 22.41 3.55
N ASN A 69 -3.45 23.31 3.06
CA ASN A 69 -4.28 24.15 3.93
C ASN A 69 -5.55 23.40 4.40
N SER A 70 -6.24 23.93 5.38
CA SER A 70 -7.44 23.30 5.95
C SER A 70 -8.58 23.15 4.93
N THR A 71 -8.66 24.05 3.95
CA THR A 71 -9.66 24.00 2.88
C THR A 71 -9.40 22.83 1.92
N ASP A 72 -8.14 22.62 1.54
CA ASP A 72 -7.76 21.48 0.67
C ASP A 72 -8.02 20.14 1.39
N ILE A 73 -7.72 20.10 2.69
CA ILE A 73 -8.01 18.94 3.53
C ILE A 73 -9.50 18.64 3.57
N ALA A 74 -10.32 19.67 3.84
CA ALA A 74 -11.77 19.51 3.91
C ALA A 74 -12.39 19.03 2.59
N LYS A 75 -11.84 19.46 1.46
CA LYS A 75 -12.30 19.06 0.11
C LYS A 75 -11.78 17.70 -0.35
N SER A 76 -10.79 17.12 0.34
CA SER A 76 -10.10 15.92 -0.17
C SER A 76 -11.05 14.74 -0.42
N PHE A 77 -12.05 14.52 0.43
CA PHE A 77 -13.03 13.45 0.21
C PHE A 77 -13.82 13.66 -1.08
N GLU A 78 -14.31 14.87 -1.34
CA GLU A 78 -15.11 15.17 -2.54
C GLU A 78 -14.30 14.99 -3.83
N VAL A 79 -13.03 15.39 -3.82
CA VAL A 79 -12.12 15.18 -4.95
C VAL A 79 -11.94 13.69 -5.25
N PHE A 80 -11.61 12.89 -4.23
CA PHE A 80 -11.44 11.45 -4.43
C PHE A 80 -12.75 10.75 -4.79
N LYS A 81 -13.88 11.21 -4.24
CA LYS A 81 -15.21 10.74 -4.61
C LYS A 81 -15.47 10.95 -6.10
N GLN A 82 -15.23 12.16 -6.62
CA GLN A 82 -15.39 12.46 -8.04
C GLN A 82 -14.55 11.54 -8.94
N VAL A 83 -13.29 11.28 -8.56
CA VAL A 83 -12.42 10.37 -9.32
C VAL A 83 -12.99 8.94 -9.36
N ILE A 84 -13.55 8.47 -8.25
CA ILE A 84 -14.16 7.14 -8.15
C ILE A 84 -15.44 7.07 -8.95
N ASP A 85 -16.28 8.13 -8.91
CA ASP A 85 -17.56 8.19 -9.62
C ASP A 85 -17.41 8.25 -11.14
N GLN A 86 -16.29 8.81 -11.62
CA GLN A 86 -15.99 8.90 -13.05
C GLN A 86 -15.46 7.59 -13.65
N ASP A 87 -15.22 6.58 -12.83
CA ASP A 87 -14.75 5.28 -13.31
C ASP A 87 -15.85 4.56 -14.09
N PRO A 88 -15.62 4.15 -15.35
CA PRO A 88 -16.63 3.48 -16.17
C PRO A 88 -16.93 2.05 -15.71
N LYS A 89 -16.16 1.51 -14.77
CA LYS A 89 -16.28 0.12 -14.28
C LYS A 89 -16.19 -0.93 -15.39
N GLU A 90 -15.37 -0.64 -16.39
CA GLU A 90 -15.12 -1.49 -17.54
C GLU A 90 -13.77 -2.18 -17.47
N GLY A 91 -13.64 -3.31 -18.18
CA GLY A 91 -12.44 -4.14 -18.20
C GLY A 91 -12.42 -5.23 -17.13
N GLU A 92 -11.65 -6.27 -17.36
CA GLU A 92 -11.61 -7.49 -16.52
C GLU A 92 -11.21 -7.19 -15.04
N PHE A 93 -10.40 -6.14 -14.82
CA PHE A 93 -9.81 -5.83 -13.50
C PHE A 93 -10.30 -4.51 -12.91
N TRP A 94 -11.44 -3.99 -13.34
CA TRP A 94 -11.94 -2.70 -12.88
C TRP A 94 -12.07 -2.60 -11.36
N GLN A 95 -12.43 -3.69 -10.67
CA GLN A 95 -12.54 -3.72 -9.21
C GLN A 95 -11.22 -3.46 -8.48
N ASP A 96 -10.08 -3.84 -9.08
CA ASP A 96 -8.74 -3.71 -8.51
C ASP A 96 -8.01 -2.42 -8.97
N ARG A 97 -8.73 -1.49 -9.58
CA ARG A 97 -8.16 -0.30 -10.23
C ARG A 97 -7.55 0.70 -9.27
N PHE A 98 -8.19 0.95 -8.14
CA PHE A 98 -7.74 2.00 -7.22
C PHE A 98 -6.74 1.51 -6.19
N ARG A 99 -5.61 2.23 -6.11
CA ARG A 99 -4.57 2.00 -5.10
C ARG A 99 -4.25 3.29 -4.39
N ILE A 100 -4.36 3.27 -3.08
CA ILE A 100 -3.96 4.37 -2.21
C ILE A 100 -2.48 4.19 -1.91
N SER A 101 -1.63 5.05 -2.47
CA SER A 101 -0.18 4.89 -2.37
C SER A 101 0.53 6.20 -2.73
N GLY A 102 1.83 6.24 -2.53
CA GLY A 102 2.70 7.32 -3.01
C GLY A 102 2.45 8.67 -2.34
N GLY A 103 3.09 9.70 -2.86
CA GLY A 103 3.02 11.03 -2.26
C GLY A 103 3.44 11.01 -0.79
N LEU A 104 2.61 11.51 0.10
CA LEU A 104 2.79 11.51 1.55
C LEU A 104 2.05 10.33 2.21
N GLU A 105 2.17 10.16 3.52
CA GLU A 105 1.57 9.04 4.25
C GLU A 105 0.03 9.11 4.22
N PRO A 106 -0.68 8.10 3.65
CA PRO A 106 -2.13 8.14 3.53
C PRO A 106 -2.89 8.26 4.84
N LEU A 107 -2.38 7.63 5.92
CA LEU A 107 -3.02 7.65 7.24
C LEU A 107 -2.97 9.03 7.90
N THR A 108 -2.34 10.03 7.29
CA THR A 108 -2.39 11.43 7.76
C THR A 108 -3.61 12.19 7.27
N ASN A 109 -4.35 11.63 6.29
CA ASN A 109 -5.59 12.24 5.84
C ASN A 109 -6.75 11.87 6.79
N PRO A 110 -7.45 12.87 7.38
CA PRO A 110 -8.55 12.61 8.31
C PRO A 110 -9.78 11.97 7.67
N TYR A 111 -9.86 11.94 6.34
CA TYR A 111 -10.95 11.32 5.58
C TYR A 111 -10.60 9.97 4.97
N ILE A 112 -9.42 9.41 5.30
CA ILE A 112 -8.93 8.19 4.65
C ILE A 112 -9.92 7.02 4.79
N GLY A 113 -10.49 6.79 5.96
CA GLY A 113 -11.49 5.75 6.16
C GLY A 113 -12.75 5.99 5.31
N LYS A 114 -13.20 7.26 5.20
CA LYS A 114 -14.37 7.63 4.39
C LYS A 114 -14.12 7.38 2.90
N ILE A 115 -12.92 7.71 2.40
CA ILE A 115 -12.52 7.48 1.00
C ILE A 115 -12.55 5.97 0.70
N ILE A 116 -12.00 5.14 1.58
CA ILE A 116 -11.93 3.68 1.41
C ILE A 116 -13.34 3.07 1.43
N SER A 117 -14.16 3.40 2.44
CA SER A 117 -15.53 2.90 2.53
C SER A 117 -16.36 3.32 1.31
N TYR A 118 -16.15 4.54 0.82
CA TYR A 118 -16.84 4.98 -0.40
C TYR A 118 -16.44 4.14 -1.61
N GLY A 119 -15.14 3.97 -1.86
CA GLY A 119 -14.66 3.13 -2.97
C GLY A 119 -15.19 1.69 -2.87
N ASN A 120 -15.17 1.10 -1.67
CA ASN A 120 -15.73 -0.22 -1.43
C ASN A 120 -17.24 -0.27 -1.71
N SER A 121 -18.02 0.73 -1.29
CA SER A 121 -19.45 0.83 -1.57
C SER A 121 -19.77 0.94 -3.06
N GLN A 122 -18.83 1.44 -3.87
CA GLN A 122 -18.92 1.48 -5.33
C GLN A 122 -18.48 0.17 -6.01
N GLY A 123 -18.10 -0.85 -5.24
CA GLY A 123 -17.70 -2.18 -5.72
C GLY A 123 -16.20 -2.33 -5.99
N PHE A 124 -15.38 -1.33 -5.66
CA PHE A 124 -13.92 -1.41 -5.82
C PHE A 124 -13.26 -2.14 -4.65
N LYS A 125 -12.29 -2.98 -4.94
CA LYS A 125 -11.41 -3.64 -3.97
C LYS A 125 -10.24 -2.72 -3.65
N MET A 126 -10.46 -1.77 -2.76
CA MET A 126 -9.48 -0.75 -2.42
C MET A 126 -8.23 -1.36 -1.80
N GLN A 127 -7.07 -0.92 -2.25
CA GLN A 127 -5.76 -1.36 -1.74
C GLN A 127 -4.99 -0.15 -1.22
N MET A 128 -4.19 -0.32 -0.16
CA MET A 128 -3.40 0.76 0.41
C MET A 128 -1.98 0.35 0.77
N TYR A 129 -1.04 1.27 0.54
CA TYR A 129 0.33 1.21 1.05
C TYR A 129 0.51 2.28 2.11
N THR A 130 1.10 1.92 3.25
CA THR A 130 1.31 2.83 4.37
C THR A 130 2.60 2.49 5.12
N ASN A 131 3.15 3.45 5.83
CA ASN A 131 4.28 3.22 6.73
C ASN A 131 3.85 2.60 8.09
N GLY A 132 2.57 2.49 8.36
CA GLY A 132 2.01 1.87 9.57
C GLY A 132 2.19 2.67 10.87
N TYR A 133 2.86 3.82 10.85
CA TYR A 133 3.16 4.59 12.06
C TYR A 133 1.91 5.09 12.78
N ALA A 134 0.89 5.51 12.05
CA ALA A 134 -0.36 6.01 12.63
C ALA A 134 -1.39 4.90 12.90
N LEU A 135 -1.11 3.64 12.59
CA LEU A 135 -2.05 2.52 12.60
C LEU A 135 -2.35 1.99 14.02
N SER A 136 -2.60 2.89 14.97
CA SER A 136 -2.98 2.52 16.33
C SER A 136 -4.44 2.05 16.38
N GLN A 137 -4.79 1.26 17.42
CA GLN A 137 -6.16 0.81 17.63
C GLN A 137 -7.15 1.99 17.78
N ASN A 138 -6.73 3.09 18.45
CA ASN A 138 -7.56 4.29 18.57
C ASN A 138 -7.78 4.97 17.21
N PHE A 139 -6.78 4.95 16.34
CA PHE A 139 -6.92 5.45 14.98
C PHE A 139 -7.89 4.60 14.17
N LEU A 140 -7.79 3.29 14.24
CA LEU A 140 -8.71 2.35 13.57
C LEU A 140 -10.15 2.53 14.02
N LYS A 141 -10.39 2.75 15.31
CA LYS A 141 -11.73 3.04 15.83
C LYS A 141 -12.34 4.33 15.26
N LYS A 142 -11.51 5.34 14.97
CA LYS A 142 -11.93 6.60 14.35
C LYS A 142 -12.06 6.49 12.82
N GLN A 143 -11.28 5.63 12.19
CA GLN A 143 -11.17 5.45 10.75
C GLN A 143 -11.59 4.02 10.34
N GLN A 144 -12.79 3.60 10.78
CA GLN A 144 -13.27 2.22 10.60
C GLN A 144 -13.24 1.73 9.15
N GLY A 145 -13.44 2.63 8.18
CA GLY A 145 -13.36 2.30 6.77
C GLY A 145 -12.02 1.74 6.30
N ILE A 146 -10.95 1.85 7.10
CA ILE A 146 -9.69 1.15 6.81
C ILE A 146 -9.90 -0.38 6.80
N LEU A 147 -10.84 -0.88 7.58
CA LEU A 147 -11.17 -2.30 7.65
C LEU A 147 -11.93 -2.81 6.42
N ASP A 148 -12.38 -1.92 5.54
CA ASP A 148 -13.04 -2.23 4.26
C ASP A 148 -12.01 -2.44 3.12
N LEU A 149 -10.72 -2.25 3.36
CA LEU A 149 -9.68 -2.56 2.38
C LEU A 149 -9.66 -4.04 2.02
N GLU A 150 -9.45 -4.36 0.75
CA GLU A 150 -9.10 -5.72 0.33
C GLU A 150 -7.68 -6.09 0.78
N VAL A 151 -6.72 -5.17 0.58
CA VAL A 151 -5.32 -5.39 0.93
C VAL A 151 -4.72 -4.11 1.51
N MET A 152 -4.04 -4.24 2.64
CA MET A 152 -3.14 -3.23 3.17
C MET A 152 -1.70 -3.76 3.17
N ARG A 153 -0.76 -2.96 2.68
CA ARG A 153 0.66 -3.28 2.69
C ARG A 153 1.43 -2.28 3.53
N ILE A 154 2.16 -2.80 4.51
CA ILE A 154 3.02 -1.99 5.36
C ILE A 154 4.42 -1.94 4.77
N SER A 155 4.93 -0.74 4.55
CA SER A 155 6.33 -0.55 4.15
C SER A 155 7.23 -0.66 5.38
N LEU A 156 8.07 -1.69 5.41
CA LEU A 156 9.08 -1.88 6.46
C LEU A 156 10.46 -1.41 5.98
N TYR A 157 11.23 -0.85 6.90
CA TYR A 157 12.49 -0.17 6.57
C TYR A 157 13.69 -0.70 7.35
N GLY A 158 13.49 -1.72 8.17
CA GLY A 158 14.49 -2.35 9.00
C GLY A 158 13.85 -3.39 9.92
N TYR A 159 14.64 -4.01 10.78
CA TYR A 159 14.24 -5.07 11.70
C TYR A 159 14.48 -4.73 13.18
N ASP A 160 15.14 -3.59 13.43
CA ASP A 160 15.38 -3.03 14.76
C ASP A 160 15.35 -1.50 14.73
N GLN A 161 15.50 -0.88 15.89
CA GLN A 161 15.42 0.58 16.05
C GLN A 161 16.52 1.30 15.26
N GLU A 162 17.72 0.74 15.19
CA GLU A 162 18.85 1.37 14.51
C GLU A 162 18.70 1.32 13.00
N SER A 163 18.43 0.15 12.42
CA SER A 163 18.23 -0.04 10.99
C SER A 163 17.04 0.76 10.49
N TYR A 164 15.97 0.80 11.27
CA TYR A 164 14.77 1.58 10.96
C TYR A 164 15.04 3.10 10.97
N TYR A 165 15.76 3.59 12.01
CA TYR A 165 16.15 5.00 12.10
C TYR A 165 17.10 5.40 10.97
N ARG A 166 18.04 4.54 10.61
CA ARG A 166 18.99 4.79 9.51
C ARG A 166 18.27 5.18 8.23
N VAL A 167 17.13 4.54 7.95
CA VAL A 167 16.32 4.79 6.77
C VAL A 167 15.32 5.92 6.99
N THR A 168 14.52 5.85 8.05
CA THR A 168 13.34 6.72 8.25
C THR A 168 13.64 8.06 8.88
N LYS A 169 14.83 8.20 9.53
CA LYS A 169 15.24 9.36 10.34
C LYS A 169 14.28 9.69 11.50
N ASN A 170 13.47 8.72 11.93
CA ASN A 170 12.58 8.82 13.08
C ASN A 170 12.97 7.82 14.16
N LYS A 171 13.45 8.31 15.30
CA LYS A 171 14.03 7.50 16.39
C LYS A 171 13.05 6.57 17.11
N LYS A 172 11.74 6.81 16.99
CA LYS A 172 10.71 6.03 17.69
C LYS A 172 9.89 5.15 16.75
N SER A 173 10.22 5.15 15.48
CA SER A 173 9.35 4.57 14.46
C SER A 173 9.26 3.05 14.53
N PHE A 174 10.34 2.36 14.82
CA PHE A 174 10.37 0.90 14.87
C PHE A 174 9.39 0.34 15.91
N ASP A 175 9.56 0.74 17.16
CA ASP A 175 8.73 0.23 18.26
C ASP A 175 7.25 0.54 18.05
N ILE A 176 6.94 1.75 17.55
CA ILE A 176 5.57 2.17 17.27
C ILE A 176 4.97 1.31 16.14
N VAL A 177 5.69 1.10 15.04
CA VAL A 177 5.18 0.32 13.91
C VAL A 177 5.00 -1.15 14.29
N VAL A 178 5.98 -1.76 14.95
CA VAL A 178 5.88 -3.17 15.41
C VAL A 178 4.73 -3.35 16.38
N LYS A 179 4.59 -2.43 17.35
CA LYS A 179 3.46 -2.43 18.28
C LYS A 179 2.13 -2.33 17.54
N ASN A 180 2.00 -1.37 16.62
CA ASN A 180 0.78 -1.18 15.83
C ASN A 180 0.43 -2.43 15.01
N LEU A 181 1.42 -3.10 14.41
CA LEU A 181 1.21 -4.34 13.66
C LEU A 181 0.72 -5.47 14.58
N LYS A 182 1.33 -5.66 15.74
CA LYS A 182 0.86 -6.65 16.73
C LYS A 182 -0.56 -6.37 17.21
N ASP A 183 -0.86 -5.11 17.51
CA ASP A 183 -2.20 -4.68 17.94
C ASP A 183 -3.23 -4.87 16.82
N PHE A 184 -2.86 -4.57 15.57
CA PHE A 184 -3.71 -4.79 14.39
C PHE A 184 -4.03 -6.27 14.20
N CYS A 185 -3.03 -7.15 14.29
CA CYS A 185 -3.21 -8.60 14.19
C CYS A 185 -4.15 -9.16 15.27
N LYS A 186 -4.15 -8.59 16.46
CA LYS A 186 -5.08 -8.96 17.54
C LYS A 186 -6.48 -8.38 17.33
N TYR A 187 -6.57 -7.19 16.75
CA TYR A 187 -7.84 -6.46 16.61
C TYR A 187 -8.68 -6.95 15.44
N VAL A 188 -8.09 -7.20 14.28
CA VAL A 188 -8.84 -7.58 13.07
C VAL A 188 -9.74 -8.80 13.27
N PRO A 189 -9.29 -9.91 13.92
CA PRO A 189 -10.13 -11.06 14.16
C PRO A 189 -11.37 -10.78 15.03
N THR A 190 -11.37 -9.70 15.79
CA THR A 190 -12.54 -9.29 16.59
C THR A 190 -13.58 -8.52 15.78
N THR A 191 -13.31 -8.28 14.51
CA THR A 191 -14.17 -7.53 13.57
C THR A 191 -14.73 -8.46 12.49
N LYS A 192 -15.58 -7.90 11.61
CA LYS A 192 -16.07 -8.61 10.42
C LYS A 192 -15.18 -8.37 9.19
N SER A 193 -14.05 -7.72 9.34
CA SER A 193 -13.15 -7.38 8.24
C SER A 193 -12.54 -8.62 7.59
N LYS A 194 -12.43 -8.56 6.27
CA LYS A 194 -11.73 -9.57 5.45
C LYS A 194 -10.39 -9.05 4.91
N ILE A 195 -9.92 -7.94 5.47
CA ILE A 195 -8.68 -7.29 5.03
C ILE A 195 -7.51 -8.28 5.07
N LYS A 196 -6.69 -8.22 4.04
CA LYS A 196 -5.41 -8.94 3.98
C LYS A 196 -4.29 -7.96 4.32
N LEU A 197 -3.41 -8.34 5.23
CA LEU A 197 -2.24 -7.55 5.59
C LEU A 197 -0.98 -8.17 5.00
N GLY A 198 -0.24 -7.38 4.25
CA GLY A 198 1.07 -7.75 3.73
C GLY A 198 2.14 -6.76 4.18
N VAL A 199 3.40 -7.15 4.07
CA VAL A 199 4.53 -6.26 4.25
C VAL A 199 5.34 -6.15 2.97
N ASN A 200 5.86 -4.96 2.71
CA ASN A 200 6.87 -4.70 1.70
C ASN A 200 8.13 -4.24 2.41
N TRP A 201 9.20 -4.97 2.25
CA TRP A 201 10.49 -4.54 2.74
C TRP A 201 11.34 -4.03 1.57
N ILE A 202 11.88 -2.82 1.74
CA ILE A 202 12.73 -2.19 0.73
C ILE A 202 14.18 -2.56 1.04
N ILE A 203 14.78 -3.34 0.15
CA ILE A 203 16.19 -3.73 0.24
C ILE A 203 17.03 -2.58 -0.34
N LEU A 204 17.75 -1.89 0.52
CA LEU A 204 18.70 -0.86 0.12
C LEU A 204 20.10 -1.45 -0.08
N PRO A 205 21.00 -0.80 -0.82
CA PRO A 205 22.38 -1.23 -0.92
C PRO A 205 23.03 -1.42 0.46
N GLY A 206 23.67 -2.57 0.68
CA GLY A 206 24.26 -2.94 1.96
C GLY A 206 23.30 -3.55 3.00
N HIS A 207 22.01 -3.80 2.63
CA HIS A 207 20.98 -4.35 3.54
C HIS A 207 20.46 -5.73 3.12
N SER A 208 21.04 -6.36 2.13
CA SER A 208 20.60 -7.70 1.66
C SER A 208 20.77 -8.79 2.71
N GLU A 209 21.72 -8.65 3.63
CA GLU A 209 21.98 -9.60 4.72
C GLU A 209 20.92 -9.53 5.83
N ASP A 210 20.16 -8.45 5.90
CA ASP A 210 19.13 -8.21 6.92
C ASP A 210 17.84 -9.04 6.69
N VAL A 211 17.74 -9.75 5.57
CA VAL A 211 16.53 -10.52 5.17
C VAL A 211 16.10 -11.48 6.27
N ARG A 212 17.04 -12.23 6.85
CA ARG A 212 16.73 -13.21 7.91
C ARG A 212 16.12 -12.51 9.14
N SER A 213 16.70 -11.39 9.57
CA SER A 213 16.25 -10.63 10.74
C SER A 213 14.83 -10.07 10.53
N VAL A 214 14.53 -9.62 9.31
CA VAL A 214 13.17 -9.17 8.94
C VAL A 214 12.19 -10.33 9.01
N PHE A 215 12.53 -11.52 8.51
CA PHE A 215 11.68 -12.70 8.63
C PHE A 215 11.40 -13.11 10.07
N GLU A 216 12.41 -13.12 10.94
CA GLU A 216 12.22 -13.44 12.37
C GLU A 216 11.34 -12.40 13.05
N MET A 217 11.49 -11.11 12.75
CA MET A 217 10.60 -10.05 13.24
C MET A 217 9.14 -10.29 12.80
N ILE A 218 8.90 -10.63 11.53
CA ILE A 218 7.54 -10.90 11.04
C ILE A 218 6.97 -12.16 11.67
N LYS A 219 7.77 -13.20 11.90
CA LYS A 219 7.38 -14.40 12.62
C LYS A 219 6.96 -14.09 14.06
N ASP A 220 7.71 -13.22 14.75
CA ASP A 220 7.35 -12.73 16.09
C ASP A 220 6.03 -11.94 16.06
N ILE A 221 5.83 -11.04 15.09
CA ILE A 221 4.54 -10.35 14.93
C ILE A 221 3.42 -11.35 14.67
N ASN A 222 3.64 -12.35 13.84
CA ASN A 222 2.65 -13.38 13.51
C ASN A 222 2.36 -14.35 14.67
N SER A 223 3.14 -14.36 15.73
CA SER A 223 2.91 -15.22 16.90
C SER A 223 1.77 -14.74 17.80
N VAL A 224 1.33 -13.48 17.66
CA VAL A 224 0.39 -12.85 18.61
C VAL A 224 -1.09 -13.18 18.37
N SER A 225 -1.45 -13.71 17.20
CA SER A 225 -2.84 -14.09 16.84
C SER A 225 -2.87 -15.06 15.65
N ASP A 226 -4.06 -15.58 15.32
CA ASP A 226 -4.27 -16.41 14.11
C ASP A 226 -4.32 -15.58 12.82
N PHE A 227 -4.57 -14.29 12.89
CA PHE A 227 -4.43 -13.39 11.75
C PHE A 227 -2.96 -13.20 11.41
N LYS A 228 -2.58 -13.55 10.17
CA LYS A 228 -1.19 -13.56 9.72
C LYS A 228 -0.91 -12.46 8.71
N ILE A 229 0.26 -11.84 8.88
CA ILE A 229 0.85 -10.94 7.88
C ILE A 229 1.55 -11.80 6.82
N SER A 230 1.26 -11.53 5.55
CA SER A 230 2.00 -12.10 4.42
C SER A 230 3.24 -11.27 4.06
N PHE A 231 4.26 -11.94 3.51
CA PHE A 231 5.47 -11.29 2.98
C PHE A 231 5.39 -11.19 1.48
#